data_c2d0de8f319b4f12a75eca8f9876d707
#
_entry.id   c2d0de8f319b4f12a75eca8f9876d707
#
_cell.length_a   1.000
_cell.length_b   1.000
_cell.length_c   1.000
_cell.angle_alpha   90.00
_cell.angle_beta   90.00
_cell.angle_gamma   90.00
#
_symmetry.space_group_name_H-M   'P 1'
#
loop_
_entity.id
_entity.type
_entity.pdbx_description
1 polymer ?
#
loop_
_entity_poly.entity_id
_entity_poly.type
_entity_poly.pdbx_seq_one_letter_code
_entity_poly.pdbx_strand_id
1 'polypeptide(L)'
;MLMRKTGLILATLAGALMLMACGGKGYGTTAPPQTDNTVAATPSLTFTPSTLDVTVGDNVTFAFASVPHNVFFTQQAGAPADIAGNNTNVSITRTFATAGTYAYTCHIHPSMQGTVVVR
;
A
#
# COMPACT_ATOMS: atom_id res chain seq x y z
N MET A 1 -46.52 28.24 52.96
CA MET A 1 -46.13 28.10 52.62
C MET A 1 -45.44 27.68 51.70
N LEU A 2 -45.23 27.49 51.06
CA LEU A 2 -44.48 27.30 50.34
C LEU A 2 -43.91 26.98 49.41
N MET A 3 -43.49 26.73 48.97
CA MET A 3 -42.81 26.57 48.22
C MET A 3 -42.26 26.23 47.31
N ARG A 4 -42.00 26.07 46.84
CA ARG A 4 -41.38 25.89 46.01
C ARG A 4 -40.76 25.62 45.19
N LYS A 5 -40.39 25.34 44.62
CA LYS A 5 -39.72 25.21 43.88
C LYS A 5 -39.17 24.88 43.06
N THR A 6 -38.85 24.78 42.57
CA THR A 6 -38.23 24.52 41.94
C THR A 6 -37.58 24.19 41.10
N GLY A 7 -37.24 24.07 40.52
CA GLY A 7 -36.56 23.71 39.80
C GLY A 7 -36.04 23.41 38.94
N LEU A 8 -35.77 23.11 38.35
CA LEU A 8 -35.08 22.79 37.59
C LEU A 8 -34.41 22.62 36.72
N ILE A 9 -34.07 22.49 36.37
CA ILE A 9 -33.31 22.32 35.65
C ILE A 9 -32.73 21.92 34.77
N LEU A 10 -32.64 21.67 34.39
CA LEU A 10 -31.95 21.33 33.67
C LEU A 10 -31.28 21.14 32.77
N ALA A 11 -31.02 21.06 32.54
CA ALA A 11 -30.26 20.92 31.86
C ALA A 11 -29.63 20.54 31.04
N THR A 12 -29.52 20.41 30.73
CA THR A 12 -28.82 20.13 30.09
C THR A 12 -28.23 19.77 29.20
N LEU A 13 -28.14 19.49 28.84
CA LEU A 13 -27.47 19.21 28.13
C LEU A 13 -26.83 18.93 27.26
N ALA A 14 -26.68 18.91 27.19
CA ALA A 14 -26.03 18.74 26.61
C ALA A 14 -25.33 18.33 25.79
N GLY A 15 -25.25 18.27 25.55
CA GLY A 15 -24.50 17.99 25.02
C GLY A 15 -23.95 17.59 24.14
N ALA A 16 -23.88 17.48 23.85
CA ALA A 16 -23.20 17.19 23.26
C ALA A 16 -22.56 16.94 22.35
N LEU A 17 -22.56 17.01 22.27
CA LEU A 17 -21.86 16.85 21.65
C LEU A 17 -21.30 16.53 20.72
N MET A 18 -21.29 16.46 20.63
CA MET A 18 -20.68 16.21 19.97
C MET A 18 -19.91 15.97 19.21
N LEU A 19 -19.75 15.99 19.22
CA LEU A 19 -18.97 15.86 18.73
C LEU A 19 -18.44 15.51 17.77
N MET A 20 -18.61 15.44 17.72
CA MET A 20 -18.08 15.21 17.05
C MET A 20 -17.38 15.05 16.37
N ALA A 21 -17.30 15.07 16.57
CA ALA A 21 -16.58 14.95 16.17
C ALA A 21 -16.09 14.70 15.33
N CYS A 22 -16.19 14.64 15.26
CA CYS A 22 -15.63 14.45 14.59
C CYS A 22 -15.03 14.35 13.91
N GLY A 23 -15.03 14.33 13.94
CA GLY A 23 -14.40 14.22 13.51
C GLY A 23 -13.84 14.15 12.78
N GLY A 24 -13.68 14.27 12.71
CA GLY A 24 -12.97 14.25 12.23
C GLY A 24 -12.48 13.91 11.53
N LYS A 25 -12.38 13.78 11.45
CA LYS A 25 -11.78 13.35 10.96
C LYS A 25 -11.13 13.38 10.22
N GLY A 26 -10.87 13.42 10.10
CA GLY A 26 -10.17 13.37 9.65
C GLY A 26 -9.79 13.18 8.81
N TYR A 27 -9.63 13.24 8.41
CA TYR A 27 -9.22 13.04 7.57
C TYR A 27 -8.43 13.15 7.03
N GLY A 28 -8.25 13.07 7.11
CA GLY A 28 -7.57 13.15 6.77
C GLY A 28 -6.95 13.02 6.00
N THR A 29 -6.68 12.97 5.52
CA THR A 29 -6.01 12.93 4.90
C THR A 29 -5.34 12.41 4.29
N THR A 30 -5.04 12.24 4.01
CA THR A 30 -4.28 11.49 3.82
C THR A 30 -4.14 10.90 2.60
N ALA A 31 -3.15 10.48 2.22
CA ALA A 31 -2.85 9.77 1.05
C ALA A 31 -3.83 8.68 0.91
N PRO A 32 -4.42 8.54 -0.21
CA PRO A 32 -5.25 7.40 -0.44
C PRO A 32 -4.41 6.19 -0.14
N PRO A 33 -4.96 5.25 0.53
CA PRO A 33 -4.23 4.02 0.73
C PRO A 33 -3.85 3.53 -0.63
N GLN A 34 -2.59 3.22 -0.77
CA GLN A 34 -2.17 2.47 -1.89
C GLN A 34 -2.76 1.13 -1.72
N THR A 35 -3.89 0.97 -2.29
CA THR A 35 -4.55 -0.30 -2.16
C THR A 35 -3.94 -1.34 -3.03
N ASP A 36 -3.13 -0.89 -4.00
CA ASP A 36 -2.59 -1.84 -4.94
C ASP A 36 -1.10 -1.84 -4.91
N ASN A 37 -0.54 -2.67 -4.09
CA ASN A 37 0.89 -2.94 -4.15
C ASN A 37 1.14 -3.90 -5.32
N THR A 38 0.80 -3.45 -6.53
CA THR A 38 0.92 -4.28 -7.72
C THR A 38 1.85 -3.63 -8.73
N VAL A 39 2.74 -4.43 -9.28
CA VAL A 39 3.60 -4.05 -10.38
C VAL A 39 3.18 -4.88 -11.59
N ALA A 40 2.76 -4.23 -12.65
CA ALA A 40 2.40 -4.92 -13.87
C ALA A 40 3.64 -5.10 -14.75
N ALA A 41 3.89 -6.33 -15.16
CA ALA A 41 4.90 -6.64 -16.19
C ALA A 41 4.16 -6.65 -17.52
N THR A 42 4.28 -5.57 -18.28
CA THR A 42 3.40 -5.28 -19.40
C THR A 42 3.91 -5.85 -20.72
N PRO A 43 3.02 -6.05 -21.70
CA PRO A 43 3.45 -6.44 -23.04
C PRO A 43 4.33 -5.40 -23.73
N SER A 44 4.34 -4.15 -23.22
CA SER A 44 5.19 -3.10 -23.76
C SER A 44 6.61 -3.16 -23.20
N LEU A 45 6.95 -4.23 -22.52
CA LEU A 45 8.27 -4.47 -21.94
C LEU A 45 8.63 -3.43 -20.88
N THR A 46 7.69 -3.14 -19.99
CA THR A 46 7.89 -2.23 -18.86
C THR A 46 7.32 -2.82 -17.59
N PHE A 47 7.91 -2.46 -16.46
CA PHE A 47 7.28 -2.64 -15.16
C PHE A 47 6.53 -1.34 -14.82
N THR A 48 5.26 -1.46 -14.46
CA THR A 48 4.42 -0.31 -14.18
C THR A 48 3.69 -0.50 -12.84
N PRO A 49 3.91 0.38 -11.88
CA PRO A 49 4.84 1.52 -11.92
C PRO A 49 6.29 1.04 -11.90
N SER A 50 7.18 1.87 -12.40
CA SER A 50 8.60 1.51 -12.39
C SER A 50 9.23 1.65 -11.01
N THR A 51 8.61 2.44 -10.15
CA THR A 51 8.99 2.56 -8.74
C THR A 51 7.74 2.46 -7.90
N LEU A 52 7.76 1.57 -6.93
CA LEU A 52 6.63 1.36 -6.02
C LEU A 52 7.10 1.55 -4.59
N ASP A 53 6.40 2.41 -3.84
CA ASP A 53 6.66 2.63 -2.42
C ASP A 53 5.73 1.76 -1.59
N VAL A 54 6.28 1.02 -0.63
CA VAL A 54 5.51 0.17 0.26
C VAL A 54 6.04 0.26 1.67
N THR A 55 5.34 -0.35 2.60
CA THR A 55 5.71 -0.39 4.02
C THR A 55 6.32 -1.75 4.35
N VAL A 56 7.23 -1.76 5.32
CA VAL A 56 7.83 -3.01 5.82
C VAL A 56 6.73 -4.01 6.14
N GLY A 57 6.87 -5.22 5.60
CA GLY A 57 5.92 -6.30 5.81
C GLY A 57 4.87 -6.43 4.71
N ASP A 58 4.82 -5.46 3.81
CA ASP A 58 3.83 -5.51 2.72
C ASP A 58 4.16 -6.58 1.69
N ASN A 59 3.10 -7.07 1.09
CA ASN A 59 3.20 -7.95 -0.07
C ASN A 59 3.11 -7.12 -1.33
N VAL A 60 3.95 -7.43 -2.31
CA VAL A 60 3.89 -6.83 -3.63
C VAL A 60 3.54 -7.92 -4.62
N THR A 61 2.55 -7.67 -5.43
CA THR A 61 2.10 -8.60 -6.47
C THR A 61 2.70 -8.18 -7.80
N PHE A 62 3.40 -9.10 -8.44
CA PHE A 62 3.90 -8.92 -9.80
C PHE A 62 2.92 -9.59 -10.75
N ALA A 63 2.22 -8.78 -11.54
CA ALA A 63 1.18 -9.26 -12.44
C ALA A 63 1.76 -9.37 -13.85
N PHE A 64 1.95 -10.59 -14.30
CA PHE A 64 2.53 -10.89 -15.61
C PHE A 64 1.43 -10.98 -16.65
N ALA A 65 1.56 -10.19 -17.72
CA ALA A 65 0.62 -10.18 -18.83
C ALA A 65 0.97 -11.26 -19.83
N SER A 66 0.61 -11.07 -21.09
CA SER A 66 0.72 -12.10 -22.12
C SER A 66 2.13 -12.33 -22.67
N VAL A 67 3.04 -11.40 -22.43
CA VAL A 67 4.44 -11.55 -22.85
C VAL A 67 5.25 -12.09 -21.69
N PRO A 68 6.12 -13.10 -21.93
CA PRO A 68 6.89 -13.70 -20.83
C PRO A 68 7.84 -12.71 -20.17
N HIS A 69 7.83 -12.71 -18.85
CA HIS A 69 8.77 -11.91 -18.06
C HIS A 69 9.21 -12.66 -16.82
N ASN A 70 10.26 -12.14 -16.17
CA ASN A 70 10.69 -12.61 -14.87
C ASN A 70 11.16 -11.41 -14.04
N VAL A 71 11.50 -11.65 -12.76
CA VAL A 71 11.97 -10.61 -11.86
C VAL A 71 13.18 -11.13 -11.12
N PHE A 72 14.32 -10.50 -11.32
CA PHE A 72 15.54 -10.83 -10.60
C PHE A 72 15.97 -9.60 -9.81
N PHE A 73 15.98 -9.75 -8.50
CA PHE A 73 16.39 -8.68 -7.61
C PHE A 73 17.89 -8.54 -7.54
N THR A 74 18.37 -7.29 -7.44
CA THR A 74 19.78 -7.06 -7.15
C THR A 74 20.10 -7.71 -5.81
N GLN A 75 21.17 -8.45 -5.75
CA GLN A 75 21.58 -9.20 -4.56
C GLN A 75 21.90 -8.23 -3.43
N GLN A 76 21.11 -8.30 -2.37
CA GLN A 76 21.35 -7.53 -1.15
C GLN A 76 20.57 -8.16 0.00
N ALA A 77 20.99 -7.85 1.22
CA ALA A 77 20.30 -8.36 2.41
C ALA A 77 18.86 -7.85 2.41
N GLY A 78 17.94 -8.75 2.69
CA GLY A 78 16.52 -8.41 2.75
C GLY A 78 15.77 -8.53 1.44
N ALA A 79 16.45 -8.72 0.33
CA ALA A 79 15.77 -8.89 -0.95
C ALA A 79 14.97 -10.19 -0.94
N PRO A 80 13.74 -10.17 -1.45
CA PRO A 80 12.97 -11.40 -1.54
C PRO A 80 13.51 -12.31 -2.65
N ALA A 81 12.96 -13.50 -2.73
CA ALA A 81 13.38 -14.47 -3.76
C ALA A 81 13.00 -13.96 -5.15
N ASP A 82 13.86 -14.24 -6.11
CA ASP A 82 13.60 -13.93 -7.51
C ASP A 82 12.34 -14.65 -8.01
N ILE A 83 11.78 -14.13 -9.07
CA ILE A 83 10.69 -14.78 -9.79
C ILE A 83 11.27 -15.24 -11.13
N ALA A 84 11.79 -16.45 -11.15
CA ALA A 84 12.47 -17.00 -12.32
C ALA A 84 11.46 -17.56 -13.33
N GLY A 85 11.97 -17.95 -14.49
CA GLY A 85 11.18 -18.60 -15.51
C GLY A 85 10.53 -17.63 -16.49
N ASN A 86 9.61 -18.16 -17.26
CA ASN A 86 8.87 -17.42 -18.26
C ASN A 86 7.42 -17.30 -17.77
N ASN A 87 7.11 -16.19 -17.12
CA ASN A 87 5.81 -16.03 -16.49
C ASN A 87 4.87 -15.25 -17.40
N THR A 88 3.71 -15.84 -17.70
CA THR A 88 2.68 -15.22 -18.52
C THR A 88 1.32 -15.44 -17.88
N ASN A 89 0.49 -14.41 -17.93
CA ASN A 89 -0.90 -14.49 -17.47
C ASN A 89 -1.03 -15.06 -16.06
N VAL A 90 -0.15 -14.61 -15.16
CA VAL A 90 -0.12 -15.09 -13.79
C VAL A 90 0.32 -13.95 -12.87
N SER A 91 -0.09 -13.99 -11.61
CA SER A 91 0.34 -13.03 -10.60
C SER A 91 1.11 -13.78 -9.51
N ILE A 92 2.26 -13.24 -9.15
CA ILE A 92 3.13 -13.84 -8.14
C ILE A 92 3.47 -12.79 -7.12
N THR A 93 3.36 -13.13 -5.84
CA THR A 93 3.53 -12.20 -4.73
C THR A 93 4.87 -12.42 -4.04
N ARG A 94 5.47 -11.30 -3.59
CA ARG A 94 6.66 -11.31 -2.75
C ARG A 94 6.43 -10.42 -1.54
N THR A 95 6.93 -10.86 -0.38
CA THR A 95 6.82 -10.09 0.86
C THR A 95 8.12 -9.32 1.08
N PHE A 96 8.01 -8.05 1.40
CA PHE A 96 9.17 -7.19 1.68
C PHE A 96 9.25 -6.93 3.18
N ALA A 97 9.99 -7.78 3.87
CA ALA A 97 10.04 -7.77 5.33
C ALA A 97 11.07 -6.79 5.91
N THR A 98 11.93 -6.22 5.08
CA THR A 98 13.03 -5.38 5.53
C THR A 98 13.04 -4.08 4.76
N ALA A 99 13.20 -2.94 5.47
CA ALA A 99 13.29 -1.64 4.82
C ALA A 99 14.50 -1.59 3.89
N GLY A 100 14.36 -0.90 2.79
CA GLY A 100 15.43 -0.76 1.82
C GLY A 100 14.91 -0.42 0.44
N THR A 101 15.83 -0.26 -0.50
CA THR A 101 15.52 0.00 -1.91
C THR A 101 15.96 -1.22 -2.71
N TYR A 102 15.00 -1.87 -3.34
CA TYR A 102 15.22 -3.14 -4.02
C TYR A 102 15.01 -2.98 -5.51
N ALA A 103 16.11 -2.89 -6.25
CA ALA A 103 16.08 -2.83 -7.71
C ALA A 103 15.92 -4.23 -8.28
N TYR A 104 15.24 -4.32 -9.42
CA TYR A 104 15.06 -5.59 -10.11
C TYR A 104 15.03 -5.40 -11.60
N THR A 105 15.27 -6.48 -12.32
CA THR A 105 15.39 -6.49 -13.79
C THR A 105 14.73 -7.74 -14.32
N CYS A 106 14.17 -7.65 -15.52
CA CYS A 106 13.75 -8.84 -16.25
C CYS A 106 14.95 -9.36 -17.05
N HIS A 107 15.30 -10.62 -16.87
CA HIS A 107 16.45 -11.20 -17.59
C HIS A 107 16.10 -11.57 -19.03
N ILE A 108 14.81 -11.69 -19.36
CA ILE A 108 14.36 -11.95 -20.73
C ILE A 108 14.46 -10.66 -21.55
N HIS A 109 14.18 -9.53 -20.91
CA HIS A 109 14.22 -8.20 -21.55
C HIS A 109 15.04 -7.27 -20.66
N PRO A 110 16.36 -7.26 -20.76
CA PRO A 110 17.23 -6.59 -19.78
C PRO A 110 17.03 -5.08 -19.65
N SER A 111 16.43 -4.42 -20.63
CA SER A 111 16.12 -2.99 -20.51
C SER A 111 14.93 -2.74 -19.58
N MET A 112 14.22 -3.78 -19.20
CA MET A 112 13.02 -3.71 -18.37
C MET A 112 13.42 -3.77 -16.91
N GLN A 113 13.31 -2.66 -16.22
CA GLN A 113 13.80 -2.50 -14.84
C GLN A 113 12.77 -1.84 -13.94
N GLY A 114 12.85 -2.11 -12.65
CA GLY A 114 11.98 -1.48 -11.68
C GLY A 114 12.62 -1.43 -10.30
N THR A 115 11.93 -0.81 -9.37
CA THR A 115 12.39 -0.63 -8.00
C THR A 115 11.23 -0.68 -7.03
N VAL A 116 11.41 -1.37 -5.90
CA VAL A 116 10.49 -1.32 -4.78
C VAL A 116 11.21 -0.61 -3.64
N VAL A 117 10.62 0.46 -3.11
CA VAL A 117 11.14 1.19 -1.97
C VAL A 117 10.31 0.83 -0.75
N VAL A 118 10.98 0.29 0.28
CA VAL A 118 10.32 -0.22 1.49
C VAL A 118 10.71 0.67 2.66
N ARG A 119 9.72 1.29 3.33
CA ARG A 119 9.97 2.18 4.46
C ARG A 119 9.29 1.72 5.74
#